data_9f4d7a498c36df598914ca995e32718d
#
_entry.id   9f4d7a498c36df598914ca995e32718d
#
_cell.length_a   1.000
_cell.length_b   1.000
_cell.length_c   1.000
_cell.angle_alpha   90.00
_cell.angle_beta   90.00
_cell.angle_gamma   90.00
#
_symmetry.space_group_name_H-M   'P 1'
#
loop_
_entity.id
_entity.type
_entity.pdbx_description
1 polymer ?
#
loop_
_entity_poly.entity_id
_entity_poly.type
_entity_poly.pdbx_seq_one_letter_code
_entity_poly.pdbx_strand_id
1 'polypeptide(L)'
;FLLDIDCLDQLDEWAGKFNLFDVLKITRAEIRHSNLLAWLLTPNENHGLNDNIIMGFIQYAISSFVSVEHDIFDTLLMDFQSFVVFREWHNIDILAVSDQEKFILCIENKVDAGEHSNQLARYQKTIRTYFPAYKVMYIFLSPTGVEASIPDTWISMSYGDVIQIIEAACKKHKLLPDVELLINHYVDTIRRDIVGDERLAKICAEIYNRHRRALDLIYENKPDRASEIAEYFRNWGIQKTKEGFVKIILDKCGKT
;
A
#
# COMPACT_ATOMS: atom_id res chain seq x y z
N PHE A 1 10.61 34.60 -0.57
CA PHE A 1 9.56 33.65 -0.15
C PHE A 1 8.26 34.41 0.21
N LEU A 2 8.28 35.39 1.13
CA LEU A 2 7.06 36.14 1.51
C LEU A 2 6.45 36.98 0.38
N LEU A 3 7.21 37.30 -0.67
CA LEU A 3 6.74 38.01 -1.86
C LEU A 3 6.30 37.08 -3.01
N ASP A 4 6.48 35.77 -2.84
CA ASP A 4 6.20 34.74 -3.86
C ASP A 4 5.48 33.53 -3.21
N ILE A 5 4.51 33.83 -2.32
CA ILE A 5 3.68 32.80 -1.67
C ILE A 5 2.82 32.08 -2.68
N ASP A 6 2.43 32.75 -3.77
CA ASP A 6 1.63 32.19 -4.85
C ASP A 6 2.29 30.94 -5.52
N CYS A 7 3.60 30.72 -5.30
CA CYS A 7 4.25 29.49 -5.74
C CYS A 7 3.71 28.25 -5.00
N LEU A 8 3.14 28.42 -3.81
CA LEU A 8 2.52 27.33 -3.04
C LEU A 8 1.16 26.93 -3.57
N ASP A 9 0.46 27.82 -4.29
CA ASP A 9 -0.83 27.52 -4.92
C ASP A 9 -0.70 26.34 -5.91
N GLN A 10 0.52 26.14 -6.45
CA GLN A 10 0.82 25.02 -7.30
C GLN A 10 0.74 23.66 -6.55
N LEU A 11 0.80 23.68 -5.21
CA LEU A 11 0.69 22.49 -4.36
C LEU A 11 -0.74 22.22 -3.88
N ASP A 12 -1.69 23.13 -4.13
CA ASP A 12 -3.08 23.01 -3.64
C ASP A 12 -3.76 21.73 -4.14
N GLU A 13 -3.39 21.28 -5.33
CA GLU A 13 -3.90 20.03 -5.90
C GLU A 13 -3.61 18.82 -4.99
N TRP A 14 -2.51 18.86 -4.23
CA TRP A 14 -2.07 17.78 -3.32
C TRP A 14 -2.30 18.11 -1.84
N ALA A 15 -2.17 19.38 -1.46
CA ALA A 15 -2.21 19.80 -0.05
C ALA A 15 -3.63 20.06 0.48
N GLY A 16 -4.54 20.48 -0.40
CA GLY A 16 -5.89 20.95 -0.03
C GLY A 16 -7.00 19.91 -0.19
N LYS A 17 -6.77 18.78 -0.85
CA LYS A 17 -7.81 17.78 -1.10
C LYS A 17 -8.10 16.93 0.14
N PHE A 18 -9.38 16.78 0.44
CA PHE A 18 -9.82 15.76 1.39
C PHE A 18 -9.48 14.36 0.85
N ASN A 19 -8.79 13.58 1.65
CA ASN A 19 -8.54 12.17 1.40
C ASN A 19 -8.74 11.38 2.69
N LEU A 20 -9.54 10.31 2.62
CA LEU A 20 -9.89 9.47 3.76
C LEU A 20 -8.64 8.82 4.40
N PHE A 21 -7.67 8.41 3.58
CA PHE A 21 -6.44 7.76 4.05
C PHE A 21 -5.55 8.72 4.83
N ASP A 22 -5.54 10.01 4.46
CA ASP A 22 -4.84 11.06 5.21
C ASP A 22 -5.46 11.29 6.58
N VAL A 23 -6.80 11.41 6.62
CA VAL A 23 -7.56 11.61 7.87
C VAL A 23 -7.33 10.45 8.84
N LEU A 24 -7.31 9.21 8.32
CA LEU A 24 -7.09 8.01 9.11
C LEU A 24 -5.60 7.75 9.40
N LYS A 25 -4.66 8.51 8.80
CA LYS A 25 -3.20 8.35 8.91
C LYS A 25 -2.73 6.92 8.53
N ILE A 26 -3.28 6.40 7.44
CA ILE A 26 -3.02 5.03 6.97
C ILE A 26 -2.39 4.98 5.57
N THR A 27 -1.92 6.11 5.05
CA THR A 27 -1.41 6.28 3.68
C THR A 27 -0.25 5.34 3.33
N ARG A 28 0.54 4.91 4.31
CA ARG A 28 1.67 3.99 4.14
C ARG A 28 1.55 2.70 4.98
N ALA A 29 0.40 2.45 5.58
CA ALA A 29 0.18 1.27 6.41
C ALA A 29 -0.05 0.01 5.54
N GLU A 30 0.99 -0.79 5.31
CA GLU A 30 1.01 -1.99 4.46
C GLU A 30 -0.20 -2.91 4.69
N ILE A 31 -0.52 -3.19 5.95
CA ILE A 31 -1.70 -4.02 6.30
C ILE A 31 -3.03 -3.41 5.82
N ARG A 32 -3.12 -2.08 5.74
CA ARG A 32 -4.35 -1.39 5.28
C ARG A 32 -4.47 -1.45 3.76
N HIS A 33 -3.35 -1.30 3.05
CA HIS A 33 -3.31 -1.52 1.61
C HIS A 33 -3.70 -2.95 1.26
N SER A 34 -3.12 -3.92 1.97
CA SER A 34 -3.49 -5.32 1.77
C SER A 34 -4.97 -5.59 2.09
N ASN A 35 -5.58 -4.92 3.10
CA ASN A 35 -7.01 -5.04 3.38
C ASN A 35 -7.86 -4.56 2.20
N LEU A 36 -7.52 -3.40 1.65
CA LEU A 36 -8.27 -2.83 0.52
C LEU A 36 -8.07 -3.64 -0.76
N LEU A 37 -6.84 -4.08 -1.02
CA LEU A 37 -6.56 -4.96 -2.16
C LEU A 37 -7.33 -6.28 -2.05
N ALA A 38 -7.38 -6.90 -0.87
CA ALA A 38 -8.14 -8.13 -0.67
C ALA A 38 -9.64 -7.92 -0.91
N TRP A 39 -10.21 -6.81 -0.44
CA TRP A 39 -11.60 -6.44 -0.73
C TRP A 39 -11.82 -6.27 -2.23
N LEU A 40 -10.96 -5.55 -2.94
CA LEU A 40 -11.05 -5.36 -4.39
C LEU A 40 -10.86 -6.67 -5.18
N LEU A 41 -10.02 -7.58 -4.68
CA LEU A 41 -9.77 -8.89 -5.31
C LEU A 41 -10.90 -9.90 -5.08
N THR A 42 -11.79 -9.66 -4.11
CA THR A 42 -12.89 -10.59 -3.80
C THR A 42 -14.07 -10.34 -4.74
N PRO A 43 -14.41 -11.24 -5.68
CA PRO A 43 -15.36 -10.96 -6.76
C PRO A 43 -16.76 -10.61 -6.31
N ASN A 44 -17.20 -11.18 -5.18
CA ASN A 44 -18.57 -11.07 -4.69
C ASN A 44 -18.75 -9.99 -3.60
N GLU A 45 -17.75 -9.14 -3.40
CA GLU A 45 -17.84 -8.03 -2.46
C GLU A 45 -18.63 -6.84 -3.03
N ASN A 46 -19.00 -5.94 -2.13
CA ASN A 46 -19.90 -4.81 -2.42
C ASN A 46 -19.24 -3.64 -3.17
N HIS A 47 -18.05 -3.83 -3.77
CA HIS A 47 -17.38 -2.81 -4.58
C HIS A 47 -17.96 -2.65 -6.00
N GLY A 48 -18.75 -3.63 -6.46
CA GLY A 48 -19.43 -3.58 -7.77
C GLY A 48 -18.51 -3.74 -9.00
N LEU A 49 -17.23 -4.12 -8.81
CA LEU A 49 -16.28 -4.39 -9.89
C LEU A 49 -16.27 -5.86 -10.32
N ASN A 50 -17.06 -6.71 -9.65
CA ASN A 50 -17.12 -8.15 -9.87
C ASN A 50 -15.71 -8.78 -9.82
N ASP A 51 -15.39 -9.64 -10.76
CA ASP A 51 -14.10 -10.35 -10.88
C ASP A 51 -13.02 -9.58 -11.67
N ASN A 52 -13.30 -8.35 -12.11
CA ASN A 52 -12.39 -7.63 -13.01
C ASN A 52 -11.02 -7.34 -12.38
N ILE A 53 -10.93 -7.19 -11.06
CA ILE A 53 -9.66 -6.92 -10.39
C ILE A 53 -8.81 -8.19 -10.34
N ILE A 54 -9.34 -9.31 -9.84
CA ILE A 54 -8.60 -10.58 -9.77
C ILE A 54 -8.21 -11.06 -11.16
N MET A 55 -9.09 -10.94 -12.14
CA MET A 55 -8.81 -11.23 -13.54
C MET A 55 -7.66 -10.35 -14.07
N GLY A 56 -7.67 -9.06 -13.76
CA GLY A 56 -6.61 -8.13 -14.16
C GLY A 56 -5.24 -8.51 -13.56
N PHE A 57 -5.18 -8.90 -12.30
CA PHE A 57 -3.95 -9.37 -11.66
C PHE A 57 -3.41 -10.65 -12.32
N ILE A 58 -4.27 -11.62 -12.58
CA ILE A 58 -3.88 -12.88 -13.22
C ILE A 58 -3.45 -12.64 -14.67
N GLN A 59 -4.16 -11.81 -15.43
CA GLN A 59 -3.78 -11.44 -16.81
C GLN A 59 -2.44 -10.70 -16.86
N TYR A 60 -2.18 -9.78 -15.94
CA TYR A 60 -0.88 -9.12 -15.81
C TYR A 60 0.23 -10.15 -15.59
N ALA A 61 0.02 -11.04 -14.65
CA ALA A 61 0.99 -12.05 -14.30
C ALA A 61 1.30 -12.99 -15.49
N ILE A 62 0.30 -13.42 -16.24
CA ILE A 62 0.49 -14.25 -17.46
C ILE A 62 1.27 -13.49 -18.52
N SER A 63 0.95 -12.21 -18.75
CA SER A 63 1.64 -11.39 -19.75
C SER A 63 3.11 -11.11 -19.42
N SER A 64 3.45 -11.14 -18.12
CA SER A 64 4.81 -10.90 -17.60
C SER A 64 5.67 -12.17 -17.54
N PHE A 65 5.05 -13.35 -17.56
CA PHE A 65 5.75 -14.61 -17.38
C PHE A 65 5.86 -15.35 -18.72
N VAL A 66 7.05 -15.41 -19.29
CA VAL A 66 7.36 -16.09 -20.57
C VAL A 66 7.42 -17.63 -20.41
N SER A 67 7.17 -18.18 -19.23
CA SER A 67 7.29 -19.62 -19.02
C SER A 67 6.01 -20.36 -19.41
N VAL A 68 6.20 -21.45 -20.16
CA VAL A 68 5.25 -22.28 -20.91
C VAL A 68 4.25 -23.07 -20.04
N GLU A 69 4.31 -22.94 -18.71
CA GLU A 69 3.50 -23.80 -17.81
C GLU A 69 2.05 -23.31 -17.60
N HIS A 70 1.74 -22.09 -17.96
CA HIS A 70 0.38 -21.55 -17.88
C HIS A 70 -0.15 -21.34 -19.29
N ASP A 71 -1.05 -22.22 -19.72
CA ASP A 71 -1.78 -21.99 -20.96
C ASP A 71 -2.68 -20.75 -20.77
N ILE A 72 -2.38 -19.72 -21.56
CA ILE A 72 -3.14 -18.45 -21.56
C ILE A 72 -4.62 -18.74 -21.79
N PHE A 73 -4.95 -19.72 -22.64
CA PHE A 73 -6.33 -20.08 -22.94
C PHE A 73 -7.04 -20.73 -21.74
N ASP A 74 -6.36 -21.65 -21.03
CA ASP A 74 -6.93 -22.24 -19.80
C ASP A 74 -7.27 -21.17 -18.76
N THR A 75 -6.39 -20.17 -18.63
CA THR A 75 -6.61 -19.08 -17.65
C THR A 75 -7.72 -18.12 -18.06
N LEU A 76 -7.89 -17.86 -19.36
CA LEU A 76 -8.99 -17.01 -19.86
C LEU A 76 -10.37 -17.67 -19.72
N LEU A 77 -10.42 -19.00 -19.57
CA LEU A 77 -11.66 -19.76 -19.40
C LEU A 77 -12.02 -20.02 -17.92
N MET A 78 -11.19 -19.57 -16.97
CA MET A 78 -11.44 -19.75 -15.54
C MET A 78 -12.69 -19.00 -15.07
N ASP A 79 -13.41 -19.60 -14.14
CA ASP A 79 -14.47 -18.92 -13.39
C ASP A 79 -13.86 -18.10 -12.25
N PHE A 80 -13.60 -16.81 -12.52
CA PHE A 80 -13.04 -15.90 -11.54
C PHE A 80 -14.00 -15.59 -10.39
N GLN A 81 -15.32 -15.83 -10.52
CA GLN A 81 -16.29 -15.68 -9.44
C GLN A 81 -16.12 -16.74 -8.34
N SER A 82 -15.43 -17.84 -8.63
CA SER A 82 -15.19 -18.96 -7.70
C SER A 82 -14.09 -18.67 -6.66
N PHE A 83 -13.37 -17.54 -6.79
CA PHE A 83 -12.28 -17.22 -5.88
C PHE A 83 -12.75 -16.71 -4.53
N VAL A 84 -12.13 -17.24 -3.46
CA VAL A 84 -12.26 -16.78 -2.08
C VAL A 84 -10.92 -16.19 -1.64
N VAL A 85 -10.97 -14.98 -1.09
CA VAL A 85 -9.76 -14.24 -0.72
C VAL A 85 -9.55 -14.25 0.79
N PHE A 86 -8.38 -14.68 1.22
CA PHE A 86 -7.95 -14.73 2.61
C PHE A 86 -6.88 -13.66 2.87
N ARG A 87 -6.92 -13.09 4.07
CA ARG A 87 -5.91 -12.16 4.60
C ARG A 87 -5.11 -12.84 5.70
N GLU A 88 -3.79 -12.57 5.72
CA GLU A 88 -2.89 -13.01 6.79
C GLU A 88 -2.92 -14.55 7.03
N TRP A 89 -3.35 -15.32 6.01
CA TRP A 89 -3.38 -16.77 6.13
C TRP A 89 -1.96 -17.32 6.19
N HIS A 90 -1.57 -17.91 7.33
CA HIS A 90 -0.18 -18.33 7.62
C HIS A 90 0.87 -17.23 7.38
N ASN A 91 0.53 -15.99 7.69
CA ASN A 91 1.31 -14.76 7.46
C ASN A 91 1.51 -14.42 5.97
N ILE A 92 0.72 -14.96 5.07
CA ILE A 92 0.65 -14.54 3.67
C ILE A 92 -0.29 -13.33 3.60
N ASP A 93 0.17 -12.22 3.03
CA ASP A 93 -0.60 -10.97 3.03
C ASP A 93 -1.96 -11.14 2.36
N ILE A 94 -2.00 -11.72 1.15
CA ILE A 94 -3.23 -11.99 0.42
C ILE A 94 -3.11 -13.35 -0.27
N LEU A 95 -4.10 -14.21 -0.05
CA LEU A 95 -4.22 -15.51 -0.70
C LEU A 95 -5.61 -15.66 -1.31
N ALA A 96 -5.73 -15.65 -2.62
CA ALA A 96 -6.97 -15.93 -3.33
C ALA A 96 -6.97 -17.37 -3.83
N VAL A 97 -7.99 -18.14 -3.48
CA VAL A 97 -8.09 -19.57 -3.74
C VAL A 97 -9.37 -19.87 -4.49
N SER A 98 -9.27 -20.56 -5.63
CA SER A 98 -10.41 -21.22 -6.26
C SER A 98 -10.27 -22.73 -6.12
N ASP A 99 -11.18 -23.33 -5.38
CA ASP A 99 -11.25 -24.80 -5.25
C ASP A 99 -11.79 -25.46 -6.53
N GLN A 100 -12.64 -24.76 -7.25
CA GLN A 100 -13.19 -25.19 -8.53
C GLN A 100 -12.10 -25.27 -9.59
N GLU A 101 -11.29 -24.23 -9.73
CA GLU A 101 -10.22 -24.14 -10.74
C GLU A 101 -8.91 -24.79 -10.27
N LYS A 102 -8.82 -25.23 -9.01
CA LYS A 102 -7.57 -25.70 -8.39
C LYS A 102 -6.43 -24.72 -8.60
N PHE A 103 -6.73 -23.44 -8.41
CA PHE A 103 -5.82 -22.33 -8.66
C PHE A 103 -5.70 -21.41 -7.45
N ILE A 104 -4.49 -20.91 -7.23
CA ILE A 104 -4.17 -19.97 -6.15
C ILE A 104 -3.41 -18.77 -6.74
N LEU A 105 -3.85 -17.58 -6.34
CA LEU A 105 -3.08 -16.35 -6.48
C LEU A 105 -2.57 -15.95 -5.10
N CYS A 106 -1.24 -15.94 -4.93
CA CYS A 106 -0.55 -15.53 -3.70
C CYS A 106 0.12 -14.18 -3.94
N ILE A 107 -0.17 -13.19 -3.09
CA ILE A 107 0.41 -11.85 -3.19
C ILE A 107 1.13 -11.53 -1.89
N GLU A 108 2.42 -11.20 -1.99
CA GLU A 108 3.18 -10.51 -0.96
C GLU A 108 3.18 -9.03 -1.29
N ASN A 109 2.75 -8.20 -0.33
CA ASN A 109 2.60 -6.77 -0.51
C ASN A 109 3.64 -5.98 0.29
N LYS A 110 4.35 -5.07 -0.37
CA LYS A 110 5.33 -4.17 0.24
C LYS A 110 5.03 -2.72 -0.13
N VAL A 111 5.02 -1.86 0.87
CA VAL A 111 4.80 -0.41 0.71
C VAL A 111 6.09 0.38 0.99
N ASP A 112 6.79 0.08 2.08
CA ASP A 112 8.00 0.79 2.50
C ASP A 112 9.22 -0.11 2.66
N ALA A 113 9.01 -1.35 3.09
CA ALA A 113 10.09 -2.28 3.39
C ALA A 113 10.48 -3.11 2.16
N GLY A 114 11.76 -3.45 2.07
CA GLY A 114 12.22 -4.50 1.17
C GLY A 114 11.75 -5.88 1.63
N GLU A 115 12.03 -6.89 0.83
CA GLU A 115 11.77 -8.27 1.16
C GLU A 115 12.56 -8.70 2.42
N HIS A 116 11.88 -9.39 3.35
CA HIS A 116 12.54 -10.02 4.48
C HIS A 116 13.09 -11.39 4.08
N SER A 117 14.30 -11.72 4.56
CA SER A 117 15.01 -12.96 4.21
C SER A 117 14.12 -14.20 4.29
N ASN A 118 14.08 -14.99 3.19
CA ASN A 118 13.35 -16.25 3.04
C ASN A 118 11.81 -16.19 3.17
N GLN A 119 11.18 -15.02 3.16
CA GLN A 119 9.73 -14.89 3.29
C GLN A 119 9.01 -15.58 2.12
N LEU A 120 9.40 -15.29 0.90
CA LEU A 120 8.80 -15.84 -0.31
C LEU A 120 8.93 -17.38 -0.40
N ALA A 121 10.11 -17.93 -0.08
CA ALA A 121 10.33 -19.37 -0.05
C ALA A 121 9.48 -20.07 1.03
N ARG A 122 9.29 -19.43 2.19
CA ARG A 122 8.40 -19.93 3.25
C ARG A 122 6.95 -20.02 2.78
N TYR A 123 6.46 -19.02 2.05
CA TYR A 123 5.11 -19.02 1.50
C TYR A 123 4.91 -20.14 0.47
N GLN A 124 5.85 -20.33 -0.44
CA GLN A 124 5.83 -21.43 -1.40
C GLN A 124 5.74 -22.79 -0.69
N LYS A 125 6.57 -23.00 0.35
CA LYS A 125 6.55 -24.23 1.13
C LYS A 125 5.20 -24.43 1.83
N THR A 126 4.66 -23.39 2.44
CA THR A 126 3.37 -23.45 3.12
C THR A 126 2.24 -23.80 2.16
N ILE A 127 2.14 -23.09 1.03
CA ILE A 127 1.09 -23.33 0.04
C ILE A 127 1.21 -24.76 -0.53
N ARG A 128 2.40 -25.22 -0.90
CA ARG A 128 2.60 -26.59 -1.39
C ARG A 128 2.20 -27.67 -0.37
N THR A 129 2.34 -27.37 0.91
CA THR A 129 1.96 -28.31 1.99
C THR A 129 0.44 -28.42 2.10
N TYR A 130 -0.28 -27.31 2.05
CA TYR A 130 -1.74 -27.31 2.22
C TYR A 130 -2.52 -27.54 0.92
N PHE A 131 -1.94 -27.16 -0.22
CA PHE A 131 -2.56 -27.20 -1.54
C PHE A 131 -1.70 -27.92 -2.60
N PRO A 132 -1.32 -29.20 -2.37
CA PRO A 132 -0.35 -29.89 -3.25
C PRO A 132 -0.83 -30.09 -4.69
N ALA A 133 -2.15 -30.05 -4.93
CA ALA A 133 -2.77 -30.28 -6.24
C ALA A 133 -3.15 -28.99 -6.98
N TYR A 134 -2.81 -27.80 -6.42
CA TYR A 134 -3.21 -26.53 -7.01
C TYR A 134 -2.08 -25.93 -7.87
N LYS A 135 -2.47 -25.32 -8.97
CA LYS A 135 -1.60 -24.39 -9.70
C LYS A 135 -1.47 -23.11 -8.88
N VAL A 136 -0.28 -22.55 -8.76
CA VAL A 136 -0.05 -21.37 -7.92
C VAL A 136 0.66 -20.28 -8.70
N MET A 137 0.11 -19.09 -8.68
CA MET A 137 0.71 -17.88 -9.22
C MET A 137 1.13 -16.99 -8.05
N TYR A 138 2.38 -16.53 -8.07
CA TYR A 138 2.95 -15.71 -7.01
C TYR A 138 3.25 -14.32 -7.52
N ILE A 139 2.78 -13.28 -6.82
CA ILE A 139 3.04 -11.88 -7.12
C ILE A 139 3.76 -11.22 -5.94
N PHE A 140 4.89 -10.60 -6.23
CA PHE A 140 5.58 -9.69 -5.31
C PHE A 140 5.22 -8.26 -5.71
N LEU A 141 4.34 -7.64 -4.93
CA LEU A 141 3.86 -6.28 -5.16
C LEU A 141 4.71 -5.28 -4.37
N SER A 142 5.26 -4.29 -5.06
CA SER A 142 6.09 -3.23 -4.46
C SER A 142 5.83 -1.87 -5.12
N PRO A 143 6.28 -0.74 -4.53
CA PRO A 143 6.04 0.59 -5.11
C PRO A 143 6.41 0.71 -6.58
N THR A 144 7.57 0.21 -6.96
CA THR A 144 8.16 0.36 -8.31
C THR A 144 8.30 -0.95 -9.08
N GLY A 145 7.80 -2.08 -8.54
CA GLY A 145 7.94 -3.38 -9.18
C GLY A 145 9.37 -3.93 -9.13
N VAL A 146 10.08 -3.70 -8.00
CA VAL A 146 11.43 -4.26 -7.82
C VAL A 146 11.41 -5.76 -7.92
N GLU A 147 12.50 -6.33 -8.46
CA GLU A 147 12.61 -7.77 -8.68
C GLU A 147 12.56 -8.54 -7.36
N ALA A 148 11.75 -9.59 -7.33
CA ALA A 148 11.66 -10.51 -6.20
C ALA A 148 12.94 -11.32 -6.03
N SER A 149 13.26 -11.77 -4.81
CA SER A 149 14.45 -12.62 -4.57
C SER A 149 14.41 -13.99 -5.24
N ILE A 150 13.23 -14.40 -5.71
CA ILE A 150 13.00 -15.67 -6.45
C ILE A 150 12.29 -15.35 -7.78
N PRO A 151 12.98 -14.70 -8.75
CA PRO A 151 12.35 -14.15 -9.95
C PRO A 151 11.79 -15.24 -10.88
N ASP A 152 12.31 -16.45 -10.81
CA ASP A 152 11.82 -17.60 -11.61
C ASP A 152 10.40 -18.05 -11.21
N THR A 153 9.91 -17.62 -10.06
CA THR A 153 8.61 -18.06 -9.52
C THR A 153 7.71 -16.91 -9.13
N TRP A 154 8.29 -15.81 -8.61
CA TRP A 154 7.55 -14.64 -8.17
C TRP A 154 7.58 -13.55 -9.23
N ILE A 155 6.41 -13.17 -9.66
CA ILE A 155 6.22 -12.11 -10.65
C ILE A 155 6.26 -10.77 -9.92
N SER A 156 7.17 -9.90 -10.33
CA SER A 156 7.26 -8.54 -9.78
C SER A 156 6.19 -7.66 -10.39
N MET A 157 5.44 -6.98 -9.55
CA MET A 157 4.35 -6.07 -9.93
C MET A 157 4.52 -4.74 -9.23
N SER A 158 4.24 -3.64 -9.93
CA SER A 158 4.26 -2.31 -9.32
C SER A 158 2.86 -1.87 -8.87
N TYR A 159 2.81 -0.94 -7.93
CA TYR A 159 1.56 -0.26 -7.59
C TYR A 159 1.02 0.58 -8.76
N GLY A 160 1.87 0.99 -9.70
CA GLY A 160 1.44 1.61 -10.95
C GLY A 160 0.59 0.68 -11.81
N ASP A 161 0.95 -0.62 -11.88
CA ASP A 161 0.17 -1.63 -12.59
C ASP A 161 -1.17 -1.89 -11.88
N VAL A 162 -1.18 -1.88 -10.55
CA VAL A 162 -2.42 -1.99 -9.74
C VAL A 162 -3.38 -0.85 -10.07
N ILE A 163 -2.89 0.40 -10.15
CA ILE A 163 -3.71 1.55 -10.55
C ILE A 163 -4.33 1.32 -11.93
N GLN A 164 -3.54 0.87 -12.90
CA GLN A 164 -4.04 0.62 -14.26
C GLN A 164 -5.17 -0.43 -14.28
N ILE A 165 -5.02 -1.51 -13.50
CA ILE A 165 -6.05 -2.55 -13.36
C ILE A 165 -7.32 -1.97 -12.73
N ILE A 166 -7.20 -1.21 -11.63
CA ILE A 166 -8.35 -0.60 -10.95
C ILE A 166 -9.07 0.37 -11.89
N GLU A 167 -8.36 1.26 -12.58
CA GLU A 167 -8.94 2.23 -13.50
C GLU A 167 -9.61 1.55 -14.71
N ALA A 168 -9.00 0.49 -15.23
CA ALA A 168 -9.60 -0.30 -16.31
C ALA A 168 -10.89 -1.00 -15.87
N ALA A 169 -10.95 -1.50 -14.66
CA ALA A 169 -12.16 -2.09 -14.07
C ALA A 169 -13.24 -1.03 -13.84
N CYS A 170 -12.90 0.13 -13.25
CA CYS A 170 -13.85 1.22 -13.00
C CYS A 170 -14.49 1.76 -14.30
N LYS A 171 -13.74 1.78 -15.40
CA LYS A 171 -14.28 2.21 -16.71
C LYS A 171 -15.38 1.28 -17.25
N LYS A 172 -15.40 0.02 -16.83
CA LYS A 172 -16.36 -1.00 -17.28
C LYS A 172 -17.65 -1.02 -16.45
N HIS A 173 -17.62 -0.45 -15.25
CA HIS A 173 -18.71 -0.55 -14.28
C HIS A 173 -19.19 0.81 -13.80
N LYS A 174 -20.50 0.92 -13.56
CA LYS A 174 -21.07 2.07 -12.86
C LYS A 174 -21.07 1.78 -11.36
N LEU A 175 -20.19 2.43 -10.64
CA LEU A 175 -20.05 2.26 -9.20
C LEU A 175 -21.06 3.10 -8.41
N LEU A 176 -21.32 2.71 -7.17
CA LEU A 176 -22.01 3.56 -6.21
C LEU A 176 -21.08 4.73 -5.82
N PRO A 177 -21.63 5.93 -5.55
CA PRO A 177 -20.82 7.14 -5.29
C PRO A 177 -19.84 7.01 -4.13
N ASP A 178 -20.19 6.28 -3.08
CA ASP A 178 -19.34 6.02 -1.91
C ASP A 178 -18.17 5.07 -2.23
N VAL A 179 -18.43 4.06 -3.04
CA VAL A 179 -17.39 3.14 -3.54
C VAL A 179 -16.45 3.87 -4.50
N GLU A 180 -16.99 4.64 -5.44
CA GLU A 180 -16.21 5.44 -6.39
C GLU A 180 -15.31 6.43 -5.64
N LEU A 181 -15.85 7.12 -4.63
CA LEU A 181 -15.08 8.03 -3.78
C LEU A 181 -13.94 7.31 -3.05
N LEU A 182 -14.20 6.15 -2.43
CA LEU A 182 -13.18 5.37 -1.74
C LEU A 182 -12.06 4.93 -2.69
N ILE A 183 -12.43 4.41 -3.86
CA ILE A 183 -11.45 3.95 -4.86
C ILE A 183 -10.61 5.13 -5.38
N ASN A 184 -11.23 6.30 -5.67
CA ASN A 184 -10.51 7.49 -6.10
C ASN A 184 -9.52 7.95 -5.02
N HIS A 185 -9.94 8.02 -3.76
CA HIS A 185 -9.04 8.34 -2.65
C HIS A 185 -7.88 7.36 -2.54
N TYR A 186 -8.12 6.07 -2.77
CA TYR A 186 -7.08 5.05 -2.74
C TYR A 186 -6.08 5.22 -3.88
N VAL A 187 -6.56 5.40 -5.10
CA VAL A 187 -5.72 5.64 -6.27
C VAL A 187 -4.86 6.91 -6.09
N ASP A 188 -5.46 8.00 -5.59
CA ASP A 188 -4.74 9.24 -5.30
C ASP A 188 -3.66 9.02 -4.22
N THR A 189 -3.97 8.25 -3.17
CA THR A 189 -3.00 7.88 -2.12
C THR A 189 -1.84 7.06 -2.69
N ILE A 190 -2.12 6.06 -3.51
CA ILE A 190 -1.05 5.25 -4.15
C ILE A 190 -0.15 6.15 -5.00
N ARG A 191 -0.74 6.99 -5.86
CA ARG A 191 0.03 7.89 -6.74
C ARG A 191 0.93 8.82 -5.96
N ARG A 192 0.39 9.48 -4.93
CA ARG A 192 1.10 10.48 -4.17
C ARG A 192 2.16 9.88 -3.23
N ASP A 193 1.76 8.86 -2.46
CA ASP A 193 2.53 8.43 -1.29
C ASP A 193 3.35 7.14 -1.53
N ILE A 194 2.98 6.31 -2.51
CA ILE A 194 3.63 5.02 -2.74
C ILE A 194 4.47 5.03 -4.02
N VAL A 195 3.84 5.33 -5.17
CA VAL A 195 4.54 5.36 -6.46
C VAL A 195 5.42 6.61 -6.59
N GLY A 196 4.95 7.71 -6.01
CA GLY A 196 5.52 9.04 -6.19
C GLY A 196 4.94 9.75 -7.42
N ASP A 197 4.57 11.02 -7.24
CA ASP A 197 4.07 11.86 -8.31
C ASP A 197 5.25 12.68 -8.90
N GLU A 198 5.69 12.33 -10.11
CA GLU A 198 6.79 13.04 -10.78
C GLU A 198 6.50 14.52 -10.98
N ARG A 199 5.24 14.90 -11.21
CA ARG A 199 4.84 16.30 -11.35
C ARG A 199 4.97 17.03 -10.03
N LEU A 200 4.48 16.42 -8.94
CA LEU A 200 4.67 16.95 -7.59
C LEU A 200 6.16 17.08 -7.25
N ALA A 201 6.97 16.04 -7.52
CA ALA A 201 8.41 16.07 -7.27
C ALA A 201 9.11 17.21 -8.02
N LYS A 202 8.75 17.45 -9.29
CA LYS A 202 9.29 18.57 -10.09
C LYS A 202 8.91 19.92 -9.48
N ILE A 203 7.62 20.13 -9.18
CA ILE A 203 7.14 21.38 -8.58
C ILE A 203 7.81 21.61 -7.22
N CYS A 204 7.88 20.60 -6.36
CA CYS A 204 8.58 20.70 -5.09
C CYS A 204 10.07 21.05 -5.26
N ALA A 205 10.75 20.43 -6.23
CA ALA A 205 12.15 20.74 -6.52
C ALA A 205 12.33 22.18 -7.03
N GLU A 206 11.45 22.68 -7.89
CA GLU A 206 11.48 24.07 -8.38
C GLU A 206 11.25 25.07 -7.22
N ILE A 207 10.26 24.85 -6.39
CA ILE A 207 9.96 25.69 -5.21
C ILE A 207 11.14 25.65 -4.24
N TYR A 208 11.66 24.46 -3.94
CA TYR A 208 12.80 24.30 -3.03
C TYR A 208 14.04 25.00 -3.54
N ASN A 209 14.41 24.82 -4.82
CA ASN A 209 15.60 25.46 -5.40
C ASN A 209 15.49 26.98 -5.40
N ARG A 210 14.30 27.53 -5.66
CA ARG A 210 14.04 28.99 -5.63
C ARG A 210 14.08 29.58 -4.22
N HIS A 211 13.61 28.83 -3.23
CA HIS A 211 13.43 29.31 -1.85
C HIS A 211 14.25 28.54 -0.80
N ARG A 212 15.31 27.85 -1.24
CA ARG A 212 16.08 26.88 -0.45
C ARG A 212 16.37 27.35 0.98
N ARG A 213 17.00 28.53 1.13
CA ARG A 213 17.38 29.05 2.47
C ARG A 213 16.18 29.25 3.42
N ALA A 214 15.06 29.71 2.89
CA ALA A 214 13.86 29.91 3.69
C ALA A 214 13.24 28.58 4.10
N LEU A 215 13.16 27.63 3.20
CA LEU A 215 12.61 26.29 3.46
C LEU A 215 13.50 25.49 4.42
N ASP A 216 14.83 25.56 4.29
CA ASP A 216 15.77 24.94 5.22
C ASP A 216 15.56 25.53 6.65
N LEU A 217 15.48 26.86 6.79
CA LEU A 217 15.21 27.51 8.08
C LEU A 217 13.86 27.09 8.69
N ILE A 218 12.81 26.99 7.89
CA ILE A 218 11.49 26.52 8.34
C ILE A 218 11.58 25.07 8.81
N TYR A 219 12.25 24.21 8.05
CA TYR A 219 12.40 22.81 8.38
C TYR A 219 13.21 22.58 9.65
N GLU A 220 14.32 23.32 9.81
CA GLU A 220 15.20 23.26 10.99
C GLU A 220 14.49 23.77 12.27
N ASN A 221 13.59 24.76 12.14
CA ASN A 221 12.88 25.37 13.26
C ASN A 221 11.42 24.92 13.36
N LYS A 222 11.02 23.87 12.65
CA LYS A 222 9.65 23.35 12.76
C LYS A 222 9.38 22.89 14.20
N PRO A 223 8.19 23.21 14.77
CA PRO A 223 7.83 22.76 16.11
C PRO A 223 7.86 21.23 16.19
N ASP A 224 8.64 20.70 17.11
CA ASP A 224 8.59 19.26 17.44
C ASP A 224 7.49 19.03 18.49
N ARG A 225 6.27 18.87 18.01
CA ARG A 225 5.09 18.63 18.87
C ARG A 225 5.24 17.40 19.75
N ALA A 226 5.98 16.37 19.32
CA ALA A 226 6.19 15.17 20.12
C ALA A 226 7.08 15.48 21.33
N SER A 227 8.18 16.21 21.11
CA SER A 227 9.07 16.66 22.19
C SER A 227 8.37 17.65 23.13
N GLU A 228 7.59 18.60 22.60
CA GLU A 228 6.80 19.55 23.42
C GLU A 228 5.79 18.82 24.31
N ILE A 229 5.04 17.87 23.78
CA ILE A 229 4.08 17.05 24.53
C ILE A 229 4.82 16.19 25.57
N ALA A 230 5.92 15.56 25.21
CA ALA A 230 6.72 14.77 26.14
C ALA A 230 7.26 15.62 27.29
N GLU A 231 7.72 16.84 27.00
CA GLU A 231 8.18 17.80 28.02
C GLU A 231 7.02 18.28 28.91
N TYR A 232 5.87 18.57 28.34
CA TYR A 232 4.66 18.90 29.10
C TYR A 232 4.29 17.80 30.09
N PHE A 233 4.22 16.54 29.63
CA PHE A 233 3.93 15.39 30.51
C PHE A 233 5.02 15.15 31.55
N ARG A 234 6.28 15.34 31.21
CA ARG A 234 7.39 15.26 32.17
C ARG A 234 7.24 16.30 33.28
N ASN A 235 7.00 17.55 32.92
CA ASN A 235 6.83 18.66 33.85
C ASN A 235 5.58 18.46 34.72
N TRP A 236 4.47 18.06 34.13
CA TRP A 236 3.25 17.69 34.84
C TRP A 236 3.50 16.56 35.87
N GLY A 237 4.18 15.52 35.42
CA GLY A 237 4.52 14.40 36.29
C GLY A 237 5.44 14.78 37.45
N ILE A 238 6.46 15.62 37.22
CA ILE A 238 7.34 16.15 38.26
C ILE A 238 6.53 16.97 39.29
N GLN A 239 5.62 17.82 38.80
CA GLN A 239 4.74 18.60 39.66
C GLN A 239 3.84 17.70 40.51
N LYS A 240 3.20 16.69 39.91
CA LYS A 240 2.31 15.76 40.61
C LYS A 240 3.06 14.87 41.61
N THR A 241 4.32 14.57 41.35
CA THR A 241 5.19 13.87 42.32
C THR A 241 5.50 14.74 43.54
N LYS A 242 5.77 16.05 43.33
CA LYS A 242 5.96 17.03 44.42
C LYS A 242 4.70 17.20 45.25
N GLU A 243 3.54 17.15 44.64
CA GLU A 243 2.24 17.21 45.31
C GLU A 243 1.83 15.90 46.01
N GLY A 244 2.64 14.82 45.89
CA GLY A 244 2.39 13.55 46.54
C GLY A 244 1.36 12.64 45.88
N PHE A 245 0.83 13.02 44.69
CA PHE A 245 -0.21 12.27 43.99
C PHE A 245 0.31 11.09 43.15
N VAL A 246 1.56 11.13 42.69
CA VAL A 246 2.15 10.11 41.82
C VAL A 246 3.63 9.94 42.13
N LYS A 247 4.12 8.69 42.12
CA LYS A 247 5.56 8.39 42.17
C LYS A 247 6.01 8.03 40.75
N ILE A 248 6.76 8.91 40.10
CA ILE A 248 7.30 8.63 38.76
C ILE A 248 8.63 7.90 38.90
N ILE A 249 8.71 6.70 38.36
CA ILE A 249 9.97 5.99 38.12
C ILE A 249 10.47 6.47 36.76
N LEU A 250 11.45 7.37 36.75
CA LEU A 250 12.15 7.75 35.53
C LEU A 250 13.09 6.61 35.14
N ASP A 251 12.59 5.64 34.40
CA ASP A 251 13.49 4.72 33.70
C ASP A 251 14.25 5.52 32.62
N LYS A 252 15.57 5.44 32.69
CA LYS A 252 16.42 5.98 31.64
C LYS A 252 16.19 5.15 30.39
N CYS A 253 15.31 5.60 29.49
CA CYS A 253 15.30 5.11 28.14
C CYS A 253 16.67 5.38 27.53
N GLY A 254 17.48 4.33 27.44
CA GLY A 254 18.77 4.37 26.81
C GLY A 254 18.60 4.78 25.33
N LYS A 255 19.44 5.70 24.91
CA LYS A 255 19.66 5.95 23.49
C LYS A 255 20.19 4.65 22.86
N THR A 256 19.45 4.08 21.93
CA THR A 256 19.95 3.20 20.89
C THR A 256 19.78 3.90 19.56
#